data_6013e0bb9dcf3d4bf830e14ba0261bda
#
_entry.id   6013e0bb9dcf3d4bf830e14ba0261bda
#
_cell.length_a   1.000
_cell.length_b   1.000
_cell.length_c   1.000
_cell.angle_alpha   90.00
_cell.angle_beta   90.00
_cell.angle_gamma   90.00
#
_symmetry.space_group_name_H-M   'P 1'
#
loop_
_entity.id
_entity.type
_entity.pdbx_description
1 polymer ?
#
loop_
_entity_poly.entity_id
_entity_poly.type
_entity_poly.pdbx_seq_one_letter_code
_entity_poly.pdbx_strand_id
1 'polypeptide(L)'
;WGTIGNASTSEGVFFETINAAGVLQVPLVMSVWDDEYGISVHAKHQTTKESISEILKGYQREEGTNGFEILTVKGWDYVDLVATYEKAATIARENHVPVLIHVNQLTQPQGHSSSGSHERYKNASRLAWEKEFDCVRQMKLWMIAINIASPEELEEIDLATKKEVLESKKEAWKAFIEPII
;
A
#
# COMPACT_ATOMS: atom_id res chain seq x y z
N TRP A 1 -9.28 11.03 4.88
CA TRP A 1 -8.40 9.94 4.45
C TRP A 1 -7.22 10.51 3.68
N GLY A 2 -6.02 10.06 4.01
CA GLY A 2 -4.81 10.30 3.25
C GLY A 2 -4.12 8.99 2.93
N THR A 3 -3.51 8.88 1.74
CA THR A 3 -2.68 7.75 1.33
C THR A 3 -1.35 8.29 0.86
N ILE A 4 -0.26 7.68 1.31
CA ILE A 4 1.10 8.10 0.98
C ILE A 4 2.01 6.86 0.88
N GLY A 5 2.98 6.88 -0.02
CA GLY A 5 4.01 5.84 -0.09
C GLY A 5 5.06 5.99 1.02
N ASN A 6 5.69 4.89 1.39
CA ASN A 6 6.72 4.88 2.45
C ASN A 6 7.85 5.87 2.20
N ALA A 7 8.36 5.98 0.98
CA ALA A 7 9.44 6.92 0.67
C ALA A 7 9.00 8.39 0.80
N SER A 8 7.75 8.70 0.47
CA SER A 8 7.20 10.05 0.60
C SER A 8 7.04 10.49 2.06
N THR A 9 7.05 9.57 3.02
CA THR A 9 7.09 9.92 4.44
C THR A 9 8.38 10.60 4.88
N SER A 10 9.41 10.61 4.04
CA SER A 10 10.64 11.36 4.27
C SER A 10 10.52 12.86 4.04
N GLU A 11 9.41 13.33 3.46
CA GLU A 11 9.11 14.75 3.31
C GLU A 11 8.72 15.37 4.65
N GLY A 12 9.23 16.58 4.95
CA GLY A 12 9.00 17.27 6.22
C GLY A 12 7.51 17.46 6.54
N VAL A 13 6.70 17.77 5.51
CA VAL A 13 5.26 17.98 5.64
C VAL A 13 4.52 16.75 6.21
N PHE A 14 5.04 15.54 6.01
CA PHE A 14 4.46 14.35 6.62
C PHE A 14 4.50 14.42 8.15
N PHE A 15 5.68 14.68 8.73
CA PHE A 15 5.85 14.76 10.18
C PHE A 15 5.11 15.96 10.79
N GLU A 16 5.07 17.08 10.07
CA GLU A 16 4.28 18.25 10.48
C GLU A 16 2.79 17.90 10.55
N THR A 17 2.26 17.22 9.54
CA THR A 17 0.86 16.77 9.47
C THR A 17 0.55 15.79 10.59
N ILE A 18 1.41 14.79 10.83
CA ILE A 18 1.25 13.83 11.91
C ILE A 18 1.21 14.56 13.27
N ASN A 19 2.16 15.47 13.52
CA ASN A 19 2.18 16.23 14.76
C ASN A 19 0.91 17.08 14.93
N ALA A 20 0.52 17.83 13.92
CA ALA A 20 -0.67 18.66 13.97
C ALA A 20 -1.95 17.85 14.21
N ALA A 21 -2.12 16.73 13.50
CA ALA A 21 -3.27 15.87 13.66
C ALA A 21 -3.34 15.24 15.07
N GLY A 22 -2.18 14.84 15.63
CA GLY A 22 -2.08 14.33 16.99
C GLY A 22 -2.44 15.37 18.04
N VAL A 23 -1.98 16.61 17.89
CA VAL A 23 -2.29 17.72 18.80
C VAL A 23 -3.77 18.08 18.76
N LEU A 24 -4.32 18.21 17.55
CA LEU A 24 -5.70 18.66 17.32
C LEU A 24 -6.74 17.54 17.47
N GLN A 25 -6.31 16.29 17.58
CA GLN A 25 -7.18 15.11 17.61
C GLN A 25 -8.22 15.12 16.48
N VAL A 26 -7.74 15.34 15.26
CA VAL A 26 -8.61 15.33 14.07
C VAL A 26 -8.94 13.90 13.66
N PRO A 27 -10.14 13.62 13.12
CA PRO A 27 -10.53 12.28 12.68
C PRO A 27 -9.84 11.92 11.34
N LEU A 28 -8.52 11.89 11.33
CA LEU A 28 -7.69 11.55 10.18
C LEU A 28 -7.39 10.05 10.17
N VAL A 29 -7.55 9.41 9.03
CA VAL A 29 -6.91 8.11 8.76
C VAL A 29 -5.82 8.31 7.70
N MET A 30 -4.57 8.14 8.11
CA MET A 30 -3.40 8.21 7.24
C MET A 30 -2.91 6.79 6.94
N SER A 31 -2.97 6.38 5.67
CA SER A 31 -2.51 5.07 5.22
C SER A 31 -1.14 5.20 4.54
N VAL A 32 -0.12 4.58 5.11
CA VAL A 32 1.23 4.49 4.53
C VAL A 32 1.37 3.14 3.84
N TRP A 33 1.57 3.17 2.53
CA TRP A 33 1.77 1.98 1.71
C TRP A 33 3.26 1.74 1.53
N ASP A 34 3.73 0.60 2.02
CA ASP A 34 5.15 0.29 2.17
C ASP A 34 5.52 -1.02 1.45
N ASP A 35 6.22 -0.86 0.33
CA ASP A 35 6.86 -1.95 -0.42
C ASP A 35 8.36 -2.07 -0.11
N GLU A 36 8.85 -1.35 0.92
CA GLU A 36 10.25 -1.23 1.35
C GLU A 36 11.17 -0.48 0.39
N TYR A 37 10.62 0.14 -0.66
CA TYR A 37 11.43 0.86 -1.65
C TYR A 37 10.88 2.25 -1.94
N GLY A 38 11.78 3.19 -2.19
CA GLY A 38 11.48 4.45 -2.85
C GLY A 38 12.10 4.44 -4.24
N ILE A 39 11.31 4.16 -5.26
CA ILE A 39 11.75 3.83 -6.62
C ILE A 39 12.67 2.59 -6.59
N SER A 40 13.99 2.79 -6.46
CA SER A 40 15.00 1.73 -6.38
C SER A 40 15.80 1.74 -5.08
N VAL A 41 15.49 2.67 -4.16
CA VAL A 41 16.23 2.85 -2.91
C VAL A 41 15.51 2.14 -1.77
N HIS A 42 16.16 1.16 -1.17
CA HIS A 42 15.58 0.41 -0.05
C HIS A 42 15.37 1.28 1.19
N ALA A 43 14.32 1.00 1.95
CA ALA A 43 13.90 1.72 3.15
C ALA A 43 15.03 1.94 4.18
N LYS A 44 16.00 1.02 4.29
CA LYS A 44 17.18 1.16 5.16
C LYS A 44 18.04 2.40 4.89
N HIS A 45 17.93 2.98 3.70
CA HIS A 45 18.63 4.19 3.31
C HIS A 45 17.77 5.44 3.38
N GLN A 46 16.48 5.30 3.75
CA GLN A 46 15.50 6.39 3.76
C GLN A 46 14.85 6.59 5.12
N THR A 47 14.55 5.51 5.83
CA THR A 47 13.73 5.52 7.03
C THR A 47 14.49 4.94 8.21
N THR A 48 14.69 5.73 9.26
CA THR A 48 15.27 5.24 10.52
C THR A 48 14.48 4.02 11.00
N LYS A 49 15.18 2.98 11.47
CA LYS A 49 14.60 1.67 11.84
C LYS A 49 13.89 0.94 10.70
N GLU A 50 14.01 1.40 9.46
CA GLU A 50 13.42 0.80 8.26
C GLU A 50 11.87 0.65 8.32
N SER A 51 11.21 1.31 9.26
CA SER A 51 9.77 1.17 9.49
C SER A 51 9.14 2.45 9.99
N ILE A 52 8.14 2.94 9.28
CA ILE A 52 7.42 4.18 9.66
C ILE A 52 6.63 4.00 10.96
N SER A 53 6.02 2.86 11.19
CA SER A 53 5.32 2.60 12.46
C SER A 53 6.26 2.56 13.65
N GLU A 54 7.50 2.07 13.47
CA GLU A 54 8.50 2.03 14.54
C GLU A 54 9.04 3.41 14.92
N ILE A 55 9.26 4.30 13.93
CA ILE A 55 9.72 5.66 14.23
C ILE A 55 8.61 6.53 14.81
N LEU A 56 7.36 6.22 14.54
CA LEU A 56 6.20 6.95 15.06
C LEU A 56 5.67 6.42 16.39
N LYS A 57 6.31 5.44 17.03
CA LYS A 57 5.87 4.91 18.34
C LYS A 57 5.71 5.98 19.41
N GLY A 58 6.50 7.05 19.35
CA GLY A 58 6.35 8.19 20.26
C GLY A 58 5.06 9.01 20.09
N TYR A 59 4.35 8.79 19.00
CA TYR A 59 3.03 9.39 18.72
C TYR A 59 1.87 8.46 19.10
N GLN A 60 2.16 7.22 19.49
CA GLN A 60 1.12 6.29 19.93
C GLN A 60 0.38 6.88 21.13
N ARG A 61 -0.94 6.86 21.06
CA ARG A 61 -1.80 7.29 22.15
C ARG A 61 -1.63 6.39 23.37
N GLU A 62 -1.52 7.01 24.52
CA GLU A 62 -1.57 6.38 25.82
C GLU A 62 -2.78 6.88 26.62
N GLU A 63 -3.13 6.21 27.71
CA GLU A 63 -4.25 6.62 28.56
C GLU A 63 -4.05 8.05 29.09
N GLY A 64 -5.05 8.90 28.84
CA GLY A 64 -5.02 10.31 29.30
C GLY A 64 -4.15 11.23 28.43
N THR A 65 -3.60 10.76 27.31
CA THR A 65 -2.80 11.59 26.38
C THR A 65 -3.42 11.70 25.00
N ASN A 66 -3.08 12.77 24.29
CA ASN A 66 -3.31 12.88 22.86
C ASN A 66 -2.31 11.98 22.10
N GLY A 67 -2.62 11.65 20.86
CA GLY A 67 -1.76 10.87 20.00
C GLY A 67 -2.54 10.16 18.90
N PHE A 68 -1.85 9.24 18.25
CA PHE A 68 -2.40 8.41 17.18
C PHE A 68 -2.70 6.99 17.65
N GLU A 69 -3.69 6.36 17.05
CA GLU A 69 -3.72 4.90 17.03
C GLU A 69 -2.88 4.42 15.84
N ILE A 70 -1.85 3.59 16.11
CA ILE A 70 -0.95 3.07 15.09
C ILE A 70 -1.29 1.61 14.84
N LEU A 71 -1.76 1.31 13.63
CA LEU A 71 -2.12 -0.03 13.18
C LEU A 71 -1.13 -0.49 12.12
N THR A 72 -0.81 -1.77 12.12
CA THR A 72 0.02 -2.41 11.10
C THR A 72 -0.72 -3.56 10.47
N VAL A 73 -0.62 -3.70 9.15
CA VAL A 73 -1.27 -4.78 8.40
C VAL A 73 -0.45 -5.14 7.18
N LYS A 74 -0.49 -6.42 6.78
CA LYS A 74 0.20 -6.88 5.58
C LYS A 74 -0.61 -6.56 4.33
N GLY A 75 0.03 -5.98 3.32
CA GLY A 75 -0.65 -5.52 2.10
C GLY A 75 -1.23 -6.64 1.23
N TRP A 76 -0.80 -7.88 1.42
CA TRP A 76 -1.31 -9.05 0.71
C TRP A 76 -2.44 -9.80 1.45
N ASP A 77 -2.73 -9.44 2.71
CA ASP A 77 -3.79 -10.06 3.51
C ASP A 77 -5.10 -9.27 3.41
N TYR A 78 -5.95 -9.68 2.47
CA TYR A 78 -7.21 -8.98 2.19
C TYR A 78 -8.14 -8.90 3.40
N VAL A 79 -8.26 -9.98 4.16
CA VAL A 79 -9.18 -10.05 5.30
C VAL A 79 -8.73 -9.10 6.40
N ASP A 80 -7.45 -9.16 6.74
CA ASP A 80 -6.85 -8.27 7.74
C ASP A 80 -6.88 -6.80 7.29
N LEU A 81 -6.69 -6.54 5.99
CA LEU A 81 -6.83 -5.19 5.44
C LEU A 81 -8.22 -4.64 5.70
N VAL A 82 -9.27 -5.36 5.32
CA VAL A 82 -10.67 -4.90 5.53
C VAL A 82 -10.92 -4.64 7.02
N ALA A 83 -10.60 -5.59 7.88
CA ALA A 83 -10.79 -5.44 9.32
C ALA A 83 -10.01 -4.25 9.91
N THR A 84 -8.77 -4.05 9.47
CA THR A 84 -7.92 -2.94 9.93
C THR A 84 -8.47 -1.59 9.49
N TYR A 85 -8.92 -1.47 8.24
CA TYR A 85 -9.50 -0.22 7.73
C TYR A 85 -10.86 0.09 8.38
N GLU A 86 -11.69 -0.89 8.65
CA GLU A 86 -12.94 -0.73 9.40
C GLU A 86 -12.67 -0.26 10.84
N LYS A 87 -11.73 -0.90 11.52
CA LYS A 87 -11.28 -0.49 12.85
C LYS A 87 -10.77 0.95 12.85
N ALA A 88 -9.91 1.32 11.90
CA ALA A 88 -9.38 2.67 11.78
C ALA A 88 -10.48 3.71 11.54
N ALA A 89 -11.44 3.40 10.66
CA ALA A 89 -12.58 4.28 10.38
C ALA A 89 -13.45 4.50 11.62
N THR A 90 -13.72 3.45 12.37
CA THR A 90 -14.48 3.51 13.62
C THR A 90 -13.77 4.39 14.67
N ILE A 91 -12.48 4.13 14.92
CA ILE A 91 -11.67 4.93 15.85
C ILE A 91 -11.69 6.40 15.47
N ALA A 92 -11.43 6.72 14.21
CA ALA A 92 -11.37 8.11 13.77
C ALA A 92 -12.72 8.81 13.85
N ARG A 93 -13.81 8.16 13.46
CA ARG A 93 -15.15 8.76 13.43
C ARG A 93 -15.80 8.88 14.79
N GLU A 94 -15.69 7.84 15.61
CA GLU A 94 -16.41 7.79 16.89
C GLU A 94 -15.61 8.39 18.03
N ASN A 95 -14.29 8.20 18.03
CA ASN A 95 -13.44 8.66 19.11
C ASN A 95 -12.68 9.97 18.80
N HIS A 96 -12.76 10.47 17.57
CA HIS A 96 -11.96 11.62 17.09
C HIS A 96 -10.46 11.46 17.35
N VAL A 97 -9.95 10.25 17.19
CA VAL A 97 -8.53 9.92 17.32
C VAL A 97 -7.95 9.70 15.94
N PRO A 98 -6.86 10.40 15.56
CA PRO A 98 -6.20 10.13 14.29
C PRO A 98 -5.57 8.75 14.29
N VAL A 99 -5.65 8.07 13.15
CA VAL A 99 -5.13 6.70 12.95
C VAL A 99 -4.07 6.70 11.86
N LEU A 100 -2.96 6.07 12.13
CA LEU A 100 -1.97 5.70 11.13
C LEU A 100 -2.12 4.20 10.82
N ILE A 101 -2.31 3.86 9.56
CA ILE A 101 -2.25 2.47 9.09
C ILE A 101 -0.95 2.29 8.33
N HIS A 102 -0.04 1.47 8.83
CA HIS A 102 1.16 1.06 8.11
C HIS A 102 0.87 -0.26 7.38
N VAL A 103 0.59 -0.14 6.09
CA VAL A 103 0.38 -1.28 5.20
C VAL A 103 1.75 -1.72 4.70
N ASN A 104 2.35 -2.67 5.38
CA ASN A 104 3.67 -3.20 5.07
C ASN A 104 3.61 -4.44 4.17
N GLN A 105 4.77 -4.94 3.77
CA GLN A 105 4.89 -6.13 2.92
C GLN A 105 4.06 -6.02 1.62
N LEU A 106 3.93 -4.84 1.07
CA LEU A 106 3.39 -4.66 -0.27
C LEU A 106 4.37 -5.19 -1.32
N THR A 107 3.82 -5.65 -2.42
CA THR A 107 4.60 -6.05 -3.59
C THR A 107 4.42 -5.06 -4.71
N GLN A 108 5.47 -4.83 -5.48
CA GLN A 108 5.42 -4.01 -6.68
C GLN A 108 6.03 -4.78 -7.86
N PRO A 109 5.21 -5.59 -8.56
CA PRO A 109 5.65 -6.34 -9.72
C PRO A 109 6.28 -5.42 -10.78
N GLN A 110 7.38 -5.84 -11.37
CA GLN A 110 8.14 -5.11 -12.40
C GLN A 110 8.82 -3.80 -11.91
N GLY A 111 8.74 -3.46 -10.63
CA GLY A 111 9.33 -2.26 -10.06
C GLY A 111 8.53 -0.99 -10.30
N HIS A 112 9.09 0.14 -9.90
CA HIS A 112 8.40 1.43 -9.86
C HIS A 112 8.25 2.11 -11.23
N SER A 113 9.26 2.00 -12.09
CA SER A 113 9.27 2.73 -13.36
C SER A 113 9.78 1.87 -14.51
N SER A 114 9.39 2.26 -15.72
CA SER A 114 9.85 1.63 -16.97
C SER A 114 11.33 1.87 -17.29
N SER A 115 12.01 2.79 -16.59
CA SER A 115 13.41 3.15 -16.83
C SER A 115 14.42 2.16 -16.25
N GLY A 116 13.99 1.20 -15.44
CA GLY A 116 14.86 0.20 -14.83
C GLY A 116 14.11 -1.03 -14.38
N SER A 117 14.67 -2.19 -14.66
CA SER A 117 14.15 -3.45 -14.16
C SER A 117 14.44 -3.60 -12.67
N HIS A 118 13.49 -4.14 -11.94
CA HIS A 118 13.63 -4.36 -10.49
C HIS A 118 14.70 -5.39 -10.12
N GLU A 119 15.07 -6.26 -11.06
CA GLU A 119 16.17 -7.22 -10.87
C GLU A 119 17.54 -6.53 -10.67
N ARG A 120 17.63 -5.24 -11.01
CA ARG A 120 18.89 -4.48 -10.81
C ARG A 120 19.14 -4.09 -9.36
N TYR A 121 18.10 -4.01 -8.55
CA TYR A 121 18.22 -3.54 -7.16
C TYR A 121 17.57 -4.47 -6.13
N LYS A 122 16.72 -5.42 -6.55
CA LYS A 122 16.14 -6.45 -5.68
C LYS A 122 16.93 -7.77 -5.87
N ASN A 123 17.24 -8.43 -4.77
CA ASN A 123 17.90 -9.74 -4.83
C ASN A 123 16.91 -10.86 -5.19
N ALA A 124 17.44 -12.03 -5.55
CA ALA A 124 16.62 -13.15 -6.00
C ALA A 124 15.61 -13.64 -4.95
N SER A 125 15.96 -13.59 -3.66
CA SER A 125 15.05 -13.99 -2.59
C SER A 125 13.88 -13.01 -2.44
N ARG A 126 14.13 -11.71 -2.59
CA ARG A 126 13.07 -10.69 -2.59
C ARG A 126 12.13 -10.88 -3.78
N LEU A 127 12.67 -11.11 -4.97
CA LEU A 127 11.86 -11.33 -6.16
C LEU A 127 10.99 -12.60 -6.07
N ALA A 128 11.54 -13.67 -5.50
CA ALA A 128 10.78 -14.89 -5.26
C ALA A 128 9.65 -14.66 -4.25
N TRP A 129 9.93 -13.93 -3.17
CA TRP A 129 8.93 -13.56 -2.16
C TRP A 129 7.83 -12.67 -2.77
N GLU A 130 8.17 -11.63 -3.54
CA GLU A 130 7.18 -10.77 -4.21
C GLU A 130 6.27 -11.54 -5.16
N LYS A 131 6.81 -12.53 -5.87
CA LYS A 131 6.01 -13.41 -6.73
C LYS A 131 5.08 -14.31 -5.93
N GLU A 132 5.51 -14.78 -4.77
CA GLU A 132 4.70 -15.63 -3.89
C GLU A 132 3.58 -14.82 -3.22
N PHE A 133 3.93 -13.64 -2.67
CA PHE A 133 3.02 -12.77 -1.93
C PHE A 133 2.44 -11.62 -2.77
N ASP A 134 2.42 -11.76 -4.09
CA ASP A 134 1.70 -10.83 -4.95
C ASP A 134 0.24 -10.69 -4.50
N CYS A 135 -0.20 -9.46 -4.28
CA CYS A 135 -1.50 -9.17 -3.67
C CYS A 135 -2.67 -9.75 -4.48
N VAL A 136 -2.58 -9.70 -5.81
CA VAL A 136 -3.62 -10.26 -6.70
C VAL A 136 -3.63 -11.78 -6.61
N ARG A 137 -2.44 -12.40 -6.58
CA ARG A 137 -2.31 -13.85 -6.41
C ARG A 137 -2.85 -14.30 -5.06
N GLN A 138 -2.51 -13.62 -3.97
CA GLN A 138 -3.01 -13.96 -2.63
C GLN A 138 -4.53 -13.79 -2.54
N MET A 139 -5.09 -12.75 -3.15
CA MET A 139 -6.54 -12.58 -3.25
C MET A 139 -7.22 -13.75 -3.98
N LYS A 140 -6.66 -14.20 -5.12
CA LYS A 140 -7.17 -15.38 -5.83
C LYS A 140 -7.16 -16.65 -4.97
N LEU A 141 -6.03 -16.90 -4.30
CA LEU A 141 -5.92 -18.09 -3.42
C LEU A 141 -6.93 -18.05 -2.29
N TRP A 142 -7.15 -16.88 -1.70
CA TRP A 142 -8.16 -16.71 -0.68
C TRP A 142 -9.59 -16.96 -1.22
N MET A 143 -9.95 -16.37 -2.37
CA MET A 143 -11.26 -16.56 -2.99
C MET A 143 -11.56 -18.04 -3.27
N ILE A 144 -10.57 -18.79 -3.76
CA ILE A 144 -10.67 -20.23 -3.99
C ILE A 144 -10.85 -20.97 -2.65
N ALA A 145 -10.03 -20.65 -1.66
CA ALA A 145 -10.04 -21.34 -0.36
C ALA A 145 -11.38 -21.22 0.38
N ILE A 146 -12.10 -20.11 0.20
CA ILE A 146 -13.42 -19.90 0.81
C ILE A 146 -14.59 -20.12 -0.17
N ASN A 147 -14.32 -20.70 -1.34
CA ASN A 147 -15.31 -21.06 -2.36
C ASN A 147 -16.14 -19.87 -2.88
N ILE A 148 -15.56 -18.66 -2.98
CA ILE A 148 -16.19 -17.50 -3.64
C ILE A 148 -16.13 -17.66 -5.17
N ALA A 149 -15.02 -18.20 -5.69
CA ALA A 149 -14.85 -18.44 -7.11
C ALA A 149 -14.02 -19.70 -7.35
N SER A 150 -14.27 -20.39 -8.47
CA SER A 150 -13.43 -21.50 -8.91
C SER A 150 -12.13 -21.03 -9.58
N PRO A 151 -11.11 -21.87 -9.67
CA PRO A 151 -9.91 -21.56 -10.44
C PRO A 151 -10.22 -21.21 -11.91
N GLU A 152 -11.18 -21.89 -12.51
CA GLU A 152 -11.59 -21.71 -13.91
C GLU A 152 -12.24 -20.33 -14.13
N GLU A 153 -13.15 -19.93 -13.24
CA GLU A 153 -13.79 -18.60 -13.28
C GLU A 153 -12.75 -17.48 -13.15
N LEU A 154 -11.76 -17.63 -12.26
CA LEU A 154 -10.71 -16.62 -12.09
C LEU A 154 -9.76 -16.56 -13.29
N GLU A 155 -9.50 -17.69 -13.96
CA GLU A 155 -8.71 -17.71 -15.19
C GLU A 155 -9.46 -17.04 -16.36
N GLU A 156 -10.76 -17.25 -16.49
CA GLU A 156 -11.60 -16.57 -17.49
C GLU A 156 -11.59 -15.05 -17.30
N ILE A 157 -11.70 -14.58 -16.05
CA ILE A 157 -11.60 -13.15 -15.71
C ILE A 157 -10.22 -12.59 -16.10
N ASP A 158 -9.14 -13.31 -15.78
CA ASP A 158 -7.78 -12.90 -16.14
C ASP A 158 -7.59 -12.76 -17.65
N LEU A 159 -8.08 -13.72 -18.42
CA LEU A 159 -7.97 -13.70 -19.88
C LEU A 159 -8.79 -12.55 -20.49
N ALA A 160 -10.02 -12.36 -20.02
CA ALA A 160 -10.89 -11.28 -20.46
C ALA A 160 -10.27 -9.91 -20.13
N THR A 161 -9.79 -9.71 -18.91
CA THR A 161 -9.17 -8.46 -18.47
C THR A 161 -7.89 -8.16 -19.24
N LYS A 162 -7.02 -9.15 -19.50
CA LYS A 162 -5.82 -8.96 -20.32
C LYS A 162 -6.16 -8.48 -21.73
N LYS A 163 -7.21 -9.03 -22.33
CA LYS A 163 -7.68 -8.61 -23.66
C LYS A 163 -8.18 -7.16 -23.62
N GLU A 164 -9.04 -6.82 -22.66
CA GLU A 164 -9.59 -5.47 -22.50
C GLU A 164 -8.50 -4.42 -22.28
N VAL A 165 -7.52 -4.70 -21.40
CA VAL A 165 -6.38 -3.80 -21.15
C VAL A 165 -5.55 -3.58 -22.42
N LEU A 166 -5.32 -4.61 -23.23
CA LEU A 166 -4.60 -4.48 -24.50
C LEU A 166 -5.37 -3.65 -25.54
N GLU A 167 -6.67 -3.77 -25.59
CA GLU A 167 -7.54 -2.96 -26.46
C GLU A 167 -7.53 -1.49 -25.99
N SER A 168 -7.78 -1.24 -24.71
CA SER A 168 -7.73 0.11 -24.12
C SER A 168 -6.38 0.79 -24.33
N LYS A 169 -5.27 0.05 -24.20
CA LYS A 169 -3.93 0.56 -24.52
C LYS A 169 -3.82 1.02 -25.96
N LYS A 170 -4.34 0.24 -26.92
CA LYS A 170 -4.29 0.60 -28.35
C LYS A 170 -5.13 1.85 -28.63
N GLU A 171 -6.32 1.93 -28.06
CA GLU A 171 -7.21 3.08 -28.19
C GLU A 171 -6.58 4.35 -27.60
N ALA A 172 -6.04 4.26 -26.38
CA ALA A 172 -5.36 5.38 -25.75
C ALA A 172 -4.14 5.85 -26.55
N TRP A 173 -3.35 4.93 -27.08
CA TRP A 173 -2.22 5.27 -27.95
C TRP A 173 -2.67 5.96 -29.24
N LYS A 174 -3.72 5.45 -29.86
CA LYS A 174 -4.30 6.05 -31.07
C LYS A 174 -4.78 7.47 -30.78
N ALA A 175 -5.57 7.66 -29.74
CA ALA A 175 -6.08 8.97 -29.32
C ALA A 175 -4.97 9.98 -29.00
N PHE A 176 -3.84 9.50 -28.47
CA PHE A 176 -2.67 10.35 -28.17
C PHE A 176 -1.91 10.75 -29.45
N ILE A 177 -1.74 9.83 -30.40
CA ILE A 177 -0.92 10.04 -31.59
C ILE A 177 -1.67 10.78 -32.71
N GLU A 178 -2.96 10.49 -32.94
CA GLU A 178 -3.73 11.09 -34.05
C GLU A 178 -3.70 12.64 -34.09
N PRO A 179 -3.74 13.39 -32.97
CA PRO A 179 -3.65 14.84 -33.02
C PRO A 179 -2.24 15.38 -33.33
N ILE A 180 -1.21 14.52 -33.33
CA ILE A 180 0.20 14.92 -33.49
C ILE A 180 0.70 14.67 -34.91
N ILE A 181 0.07 13.77 -35.64
CA ILE A 181 0.39 13.39 -37.02
C ILE A 181 -0.49 14.19 -37.99
#